data_ed89b558c98154fb89f402d2efb5f467
#
_entry.id   ed89b558c98154fb89f402d2efb5f467
#
_cell.length_a   1.000
_cell.length_b   1.000
_cell.length_c   1.000
_cell.angle_alpha   90.00
_cell.angle_beta   90.00
_cell.angle_gamma   90.00
#
_symmetry.space_group_name_H-M   'P 1'
#
loop_
_entity.id
_entity.type
_entity.pdbx_description
1 polymer ?
#
loop_
_entity_poly.entity_id
_entity_poly.type
_entity_poly.pdbx_seq_one_letter_code
_entity_poly.pdbx_strand_id
1 'polypeptide(L)'
;MSAGTKLQAAVQRYLKERRQLGFELRAPATELMRFARFADARGHEGPLTRELQLEWAREHVFRTSTVTAARRIEILRPFVAYYRQFEVNTEVLPTHVLGRGHRRLAPHIFTNKEILQLLEHAERLAPSGGLRPLTYRTLFGLLAAAGLRLSEALKLCVGDVDLNGATITVRQTKFHKSRCLPIHASVVRALTEYRRMRDRYANPDPGASFFVSHTGDSLPANTVETVFNRLRSGLGWRARGDHANPRLHDLRHTMAVRRVQLWHEMGVSVDHAMFWLCTYLGHSRITDTYWYLTGVPELMDIIGAQFERFALAGGGDE
;
A
#
# COMPACT_ATOMS: atom_id res chain seq x y z
N MET A 1 13.12 29.18 -19.87
CA MET A 1 13.24 28.29 -18.67
C MET A 1 13.78 29.18 -17.55
N SER A 2 12.96 29.49 -16.53
CA SER A 2 13.39 30.30 -15.38
C SER A 2 14.52 29.57 -14.67
N ALA A 3 15.67 30.24 -14.47
CA ALA A 3 16.78 29.73 -13.66
C ALA A 3 16.21 29.45 -12.26
N GLY A 4 16.29 28.18 -11.81
CA GLY A 4 15.82 27.80 -10.48
C GLY A 4 16.60 28.57 -9.41
N THR A 5 15.93 28.93 -8.33
CA THR A 5 16.55 29.62 -7.20
C THR A 5 17.64 28.75 -6.52
N LYS A 6 18.46 29.37 -5.68
CA LYS A 6 19.52 28.69 -4.91
C LYS A 6 18.96 27.50 -4.11
N LEU A 7 17.75 27.63 -3.52
CA LEU A 7 17.11 26.57 -2.74
C LEU A 7 16.58 25.43 -3.62
N GLN A 8 15.96 25.73 -4.77
CA GLN A 8 15.53 24.70 -5.73
C GLN A 8 16.73 23.89 -6.24
N ALA A 9 17.84 24.55 -6.56
CA ALA A 9 19.07 23.87 -6.97
C ALA A 9 19.63 22.96 -5.85
N ALA A 10 19.57 23.39 -4.59
CA ALA A 10 19.96 22.56 -3.45
C ALA A 10 19.07 21.31 -3.27
N VAL A 11 17.76 21.47 -3.42
CA VAL A 11 16.81 20.32 -3.41
C VAL A 11 17.14 19.34 -4.54
N GLN A 12 17.38 19.82 -5.76
CA GLN A 12 17.73 18.97 -6.89
C GLN A 12 19.04 18.20 -6.66
N ARG A 13 20.05 18.86 -6.10
CA ARG A 13 21.33 18.24 -5.73
C ARG A 13 21.12 17.14 -4.70
N TYR A 14 20.42 17.44 -3.61
CA TYR A 14 20.07 16.44 -2.59
C TYR A 14 19.38 15.22 -3.17
N LEU A 15 18.36 15.42 -4.01
CA LEU A 15 17.62 14.33 -4.65
C LEU A 15 18.51 13.50 -5.58
N LYS A 16 19.42 14.15 -6.32
CA LYS A 16 20.38 13.46 -7.19
C LYS A 16 21.32 12.57 -6.38
N GLU A 17 21.93 13.09 -5.33
CA GLU A 17 22.85 12.34 -4.46
C GLU A 17 22.12 11.15 -3.78
N ARG A 18 20.91 11.38 -3.25
CA ARG A 18 20.15 10.29 -2.61
C ARG A 18 19.73 9.22 -3.61
N ARG A 19 19.42 9.58 -4.85
CA ARG A 19 19.10 8.61 -5.92
C ARG A 19 20.30 7.77 -6.33
N GLN A 20 21.49 8.34 -6.34
CA GLN A 20 22.72 7.59 -6.57
C GLN A 20 22.99 6.53 -5.48
N LEU A 21 22.48 6.74 -4.27
CA LEU A 21 22.49 5.78 -3.18
C LEU A 21 21.32 4.78 -3.21
N GLY A 22 20.54 4.73 -4.31
CA GLY A 22 19.45 3.77 -4.52
C GLY A 22 18.08 4.20 -3.98
N PHE A 23 17.92 5.43 -3.47
CA PHE A 23 16.61 5.93 -3.00
C PHE A 23 15.81 6.53 -4.15
N GLU A 24 14.62 6.02 -4.44
CA GLU A 24 13.77 6.59 -5.51
C GLU A 24 13.22 7.99 -5.20
N LEU A 25 12.81 8.25 -3.97
CA LEU A 25 12.30 9.51 -3.42
C LEU A 25 11.26 10.22 -4.32
N ARG A 26 10.33 9.49 -4.99
CA ARG A 26 9.33 10.09 -5.91
C ARG A 26 8.42 11.08 -5.18
N ALA A 27 7.71 10.62 -4.14
CA ALA A 27 6.81 11.46 -3.36
C ALA A 27 7.55 12.53 -2.54
N PRO A 28 8.68 12.22 -1.84
CA PRO A 28 9.48 13.25 -1.19
C PRO A 28 9.98 14.34 -2.14
N ALA A 29 10.38 14.00 -3.37
CA ALA A 29 10.84 14.97 -4.36
C ALA A 29 9.76 16.03 -4.66
N THR A 30 8.52 15.63 -4.82
CA THR A 30 7.39 16.55 -5.05
C THR A 30 7.21 17.50 -3.88
N GLU A 31 7.23 17.00 -2.65
CA GLU A 31 7.04 17.83 -1.45
C GLU A 31 8.23 18.76 -1.20
N LEU A 32 9.47 18.31 -1.40
CA LEU A 32 10.66 19.15 -1.27
C LEU A 32 10.68 20.29 -2.30
N MET A 33 10.28 20.01 -3.55
CA MET A 33 10.16 21.06 -4.57
C MET A 33 9.01 22.03 -4.27
N ARG A 34 7.92 21.57 -3.63
CA ARG A 34 6.86 22.48 -3.13
C ARG A 34 7.38 23.39 -2.03
N PHE A 35 8.15 22.87 -1.08
CA PHE A 35 8.79 23.66 -0.04
C PHE A 35 9.72 24.73 -0.63
N ALA A 36 10.58 24.36 -1.58
CA ALA A 36 11.49 25.32 -2.22
C ALA A 36 10.72 26.45 -2.90
N ARG A 37 9.68 26.14 -3.68
CA ARG A 37 8.83 27.18 -4.30
C ARG A 37 8.09 28.05 -3.29
N PHE A 38 7.65 27.47 -2.18
CA PHE A 38 7.02 28.21 -1.09
C PHE A 38 7.99 29.22 -0.46
N ALA A 39 9.24 28.81 -0.17
CA ALA A 39 10.27 29.68 0.36
C ALA A 39 10.63 30.81 -0.64
N ASP A 40 10.80 30.45 -1.92
CA ASP A 40 11.08 31.41 -3.00
C ASP A 40 9.97 32.47 -3.16
N ALA A 41 8.71 32.05 -3.10
CA ALA A 41 7.56 32.95 -3.18
C ALA A 41 7.50 33.97 -2.04
N ARG A 42 8.21 33.71 -0.93
CA ARG A 42 8.36 34.62 0.22
C ARG A 42 9.67 35.44 0.18
N GLY A 43 10.44 35.30 -0.90
CA GLY A 43 11.73 35.95 -1.02
C GLY A 43 12.77 35.48 0.01
N HIS A 44 12.61 34.21 0.49
CA HIS A 44 13.52 33.68 1.51
C HIS A 44 14.90 33.40 0.94
N GLU A 45 15.92 33.98 1.60
CA GLU A 45 17.33 33.75 1.29
C GLU A 45 18.09 33.32 2.56
N GLY A 46 19.11 32.46 2.38
CA GLY A 46 19.97 31.99 3.47
C GLY A 46 19.45 30.82 4.27
N PRO A 47 19.71 30.78 5.61
CA PRO A 47 19.41 29.66 6.47
C PRO A 47 17.92 29.38 6.59
N LEU A 48 17.51 28.08 6.62
CA LEU A 48 16.13 27.69 6.81
C LEU A 48 15.76 27.78 8.29
N THR A 49 14.86 28.72 8.64
CA THR A 49 14.41 28.89 10.02
C THR A 49 13.31 27.89 10.39
N ARG A 50 13.10 27.73 11.70
CA ARG A 50 12.01 26.91 12.26
C ARG A 50 10.65 27.42 11.81
N GLU A 51 10.46 28.74 11.84
CA GLU A 51 9.22 29.41 11.48
C GLU A 51 8.82 29.10 10.03
N LEU A 52 9.74 29.26 9.08
CA LEU A 52 9.53 28.98 7.67
C LEU A 52 9.08 27.52 7.43
N GLN A 53 9.77 26.58 8.11
CA GLN A 53 9.46 25.14 8.00
C GLN A 53 8.06 24.82 8.54
N LEU A 54 7.71 25.38 9.70
CA LEU A 54 6.40 25.18 10.33
C LEU A 54 5.27 25.86 9.56
N GLU A 55 5.52 27.06 9.03
CA GLU A 55 4.57 27.77 8.20
C GLU A 55 4.22 26.96 6.93
N TRP A 56 5.24 26.50 6.21
CA TRP A 56 5.03 25.62 5.05
C TRP A 56 4.29 24.33 5.40
N ALA A 57 4.67 23.69 6.49
CA ALA A 57 4.02 22.45 6.89
C ALA A 57 2.54 22.63 7.16
N ARG A 58 2.16 23.80 7.69
CA ARG A 58 0.79 24.19 8.01
C ARG A 58 0.05 24.87 6.85
N GLU A 59 0.73 25.15 5.76
CA GLU A 59 0.11 25.75 4.57
C GLU A 59 -1.10 24.92 4.13
N HIS A 60 -2.25 25.57 3.95
CA HIS A 60 -3.53 24.93 3.65
C HIS A 60 -4.09 23.99 4.74
N VAL A 61 -3.73 24.18 6.02
CA VAL A 61 -4.22 23.33 7.14
C VAL A 61 -5.75 23.28 7.21
N PHE A 62 -6.46 24.30 6.76
CA PHE A 62 -7.93 24.26 6.66
C PHE A 62 -8.46 23.19 5.67
N ARG A 63 -7.59 22.67 4.78
CA ARG A 63 -7.90 21.59 3.84
C ARG A 63 -7.11 20.29 4.12
N THR A 64 -6.12 20.33 5.01
CA THR A 64 -5.22 19.19 5.30
C THR A 64 -5.22 18.88 6.79
N SER A 65 -5.21 17.59 7.14
CA SER A 65 -5.17 17.17 8.55
C SER A 65 -3.83 17.50 9.21
N THR A 66 -3.81 17.60 10.55
CA THR A 66 -2.59 17.73 11.37
C THR A 66 -1.53 16.67 11.05
N VAL A 67 -1.97 15.45 10.69
CA VAL A 67 -1.12 14.34 10.23
C VAL A 67 -0.37 14.71 8.95
N THR A 68 -0.99 15.45 8.04
CA THR A 68 -0.33 15.91 6.80
C THR A 68 0.79 16.90 7.10
N ALA A 69 0.56 17.83 8.02
CA ALA A 69 1.60 18.79 8.45
C ALA A 69 2.78 18.08 9.12
N ALA A 70 2.52 17.13 10.01
CA ALA A 70 3.55 16.31 10.64
C ALA A 70 4.36 15.52 9.60
N ARG A 71 3.68 14.90 8.61
CA ARG A 71 4.33 14.17 7.52
C ARG A 71 5.20 15.07 6.63
N ARG A 72 4.77 16.29 6.36
CA ARG A 72 5.57 17.26 5.60
C ARG A 72 6.88 17.56 6.33
N ILE A 73 6.86 17.76 7.65
CA ILE A 73 8.08 17.94 8.46
C ILE A 73 8.97 16.70 8.42
N GLU A 74 8.42 15.50 8.55
CA GLU A 74 9.18 14.25 8.46
C GLU A 74 9.89 14.09 7.10
N ILE A 75 9.25 14.51 6.01
CA ILE A 75 9.85 14.52 4.66
C ILE A 75 10.91 15.60 4.52
N LEU A 76 10.66 16.79 5.06
CA LEU A 76 11.56 17.95 4.94
C LEU A 76 12.84 17.78 5.77
N ARG A 77 12.74 17.23 6.95
CA ARG A 77 13.81 17.15 7.94
C ARG A 77 15.15 16.56 7.44
N PRO A 78 15.18 15.45 6.67
CA PRO A 78 16.42 14.91 6.12
C PRO A 78 17.09 15.88 5.11
N PHE A 79 16.31 16.63 4.35
CA PHE A 79 16.83 17.66 3.46
C PHE A 79 17.38 18.85 4.24
N VAL A 80 16.67 19.32 5.26
CA VAL A 80 17.14 20.44 6.12
C VAL A 80 18.46 20.09 6.82
N ALA A 81 18.59 18.85 7.31
CA ALA A 81 19.84 18.36 7.90
C ALA A 81 20.99 18.32 6.88
N TYR A 82 20.70 17.98 5.62
CA TYR A 82 21.67 18.07 4.52
C TYR A 82 22.01 19.52 4.18
N TYR A 83 21.02 20.40 4.06
CA TYR A 83 21.19 21.81 3.71
C TYR A 83 22.01 22.58 4.74
N ARG A 84 21.91 22.22 6.02
CA ARG A 84 22.71 22.78 7.12
C ARG A 84 24.21 22.62 6.93
N GLN A 85 24.68 21.67 6.12
CA GLN A 85 26.13 21.55 5.80
C GLN A 85 26.65 22.72 4.95
N PHE A 86 25.75 23.40 4.25
CA PHE A 86 26.09 24.57 3.39
C PHE A 86 25.64 25.88 4.00
N GLU A 87 24.59 25.88 4.82
CA GLU A 87 24.04 27.06 5.53
C GLU A 87 23.96 26.72 7.02
N VAL A 88 25.07 26.96 7.73
CA VAL A 88 25.31 26.46 9.11
C VAL A 88 24.25 26.92 10.11
N ASN A 89 23.64 28.09 9.93
CA ASN A 89 22.57 28.60 10.80
C ASN A 89 21.19 28.00 10.49
N THR A 90 21.10 27.03 9.59
CA THR A 90 19.84 26.33 9.30
C THR A 90 19.41 25.50 10.52
N GLU A 91 18.17 25.70 10.95
CA GLU A 91 17.57 25.04 12.10
C GLU A 91 16.93 23.71 11.71
N VAL A 92 17.37 22.61 12.33
CA VAL A 92 16.77 21.28 12.15
C VAL A 92 15.72 21.06 13.22
N LEU A 93 14.46 20.91 12.82
CA LEU A 93 13.37 20.64 13.75
C LEU A 93 13.51 19.29 14.45
N PRO A 94 13.10 19.16 15.73
CA PRO A 94 13.04 17.89 16.42
C PRO A 94 12.12 16.87 15.70
N THR A 95 12.33 15.59 15.97
CA THR A 95 11.39 14.54 15.52
C THR A 95 10.04 14.74 16.18
N HIS A 96 8.98 14.56 15.40
CA HIS A 96 7.59 14.62 15.91
C HIS A 96 7.15 15.98 16.50
N VAL A 97 7.77 17.10 16.10
CA VAL A 97 7.39 18.44 16.57
C VAL A 97 5.91 18.78 16.34
N LEU A 98 5.28 18.23 15.31
CA LEU A 98 3.84 18.33 15.03
C LEU A 98 3.12 16.99 15.30
N GLY A 99 3.68 16.12 16.14
CA GLY A 99 3.18 14.78 16.36
C GLY A 99 3.68 13.77 15.32
N ARG A 100 3.12 12.58 15.32
CA ARG A 100 3.51 11.52 14.36
C ARG A 100 2.80 11.72 13.02
N GLY A 101 3.55 11.80 11.93
CA GLY A 101 3.05 11.89 10.55
C GLY A 101 2.42 10.60 10.03
N HIS A 102 2.60 9.50 10.75
CA HIS A 102 1.99 8.20 10.45
C HIS A 102 1.34 7.62 11.69
N ARG A 103 0.01 7.49 11.64
CA ARG A 103 -0.74 6.63 12.55
C ARG A 103 -1.17 5.39 11.75
N ARG A 104 -0.83 4.21 12.26
CA ARG A 104 -1.38 2.97 11.70
C ARG A 104 -2.81 2.87 12.21
N LEU A 105 -3.76 3.02 11.29
CA LEU A 105 -5.19 2.92 11.55
C LEU A 105 -5.65 1.49 11.34
N ALA A 106 -6.54 0.99 12.19
CA ALA A 106 -7.13 -0.32 12.02
C ALA A 106 -7.82 -0.43 10.65
N PRO A 107 -7.56 -1.48 9.86
CA PRO A 107 -8.18 -1.69 8.57
C PRO A 107 -9.63 -2.17 8.72
N HIS A 108 -10.41 -2.02 7.66
CA HIS A 108 -11.67 -2.72 7.53
C HIS A 108 -11.42 -4.18 7.15
N ILE A 109 -11.91 -5.13 7.95
CA ILE A 109 -11.83 -6.55 7.62
C ILE A 109 -13.13 -6.96 6.92
N PHE A 110 -13.03 -7.28 5.63
CA PHE A 110 -14.18 -7.68 4.82
C PHE A 110 -14.74 -9.02 5.24
N THR A 111 -16.05 -9.14 5.37
CA THR A 111 -16.72 -10.43 5.49
C THR A 111 -16.74 -11.18 4.16
N ASN A 112 -17.02 -12.50 4.18
CA ASN A 112 -17.21 -13.27 2.95
C ASN A 112 -18.35 -12.70 2.10
N LYS A 113 -19.44 -12.27 2.76
CA LYS A 113 -20.61 -11.67 2.09
C LYS A 113 -20.21 -10.38 1.35
N GLU A 114 -19.44 -9.51 1.98
CA GLU A 114 -18.98 -8.25 1.35
C GLU A 114 -18.07 -8.53 0.14
N ILE A 115 -17.16 -9.52 0.25
CA ILE A 115 -16.31 -9.89 -0.90
C ILE A 115 -17.18 -10.43 -2.05
N LEU A 116 -18.12 -11.32 -1.78
CA LEU A 116 -19.03 -11.84 -2.80
C LEU A 116 -19.85 -10.71 -3.45
N GLN A 117 -20.42 -9.80 -2.66
CA GLN A 117 -21.14 -8.64 -3.17
C GLN A 117 -20.25 -7.77 -4.07
N LEU A 118 -18.98 -7.55 -3.71
CA LEU A 118 -18.04 -6.80 -4.56
C LEU A 118 -17.85 -7.47 -5.91
N LEU A 119 -17.66 -8.80 -5.92
CA LEU A 119 -17.44 -9.57 -7.16
C LEU A 119 -18.69 -9.57 -8.04
N GLU A 120 -19.88 -9.76 -7.47
CA GLU A 120 -21.16 -9.73 -8.17
C GLU A 120 -21.44 -8.34 -8.78
N HIS A 121 -21.15 -7.27 -8.04
CA HIS A 121 -21.34 -5.90 -8.56
C HIS A 121 -20.29 -5.55 -9.62
N ALA A 122 -19.07 -6.07 -9.50
CA ALA A 122 -18.06 -5.93 -10.53
C ALA A 122 -18.47 -6.62 -11.84
N GLU A 123 -19.14 -7.77 -11.76
CA GLU A 123 -19.66 -8.53 -12.91
C GLU A 123 -20.77 -7.79 -13.67
N ARG A 124 -21.48 -6.87 -13.00
CA ARG A 124 -22.55 -6.04 -13.59
C ARG A 124 -22.05 -4.71 -14.15
N LEU A 125 -20.75 -4.47 -14.21
CA LEU A 125 -20.18 -3.24 -14.79
C LEU A 125 -20.48 -3.16 -16.29
N ALA A 126 -20.94 -2.01 -16.76
CA ALA A 126 -21.17 -1.79 -18.18
C ALA A 126 -19.83 -1.61 -18.96
N PRO A 127 -19.77 -2.05 -20.22
CA PRO A 127 -20.78 -2.84 -20.94
C PRO A 127 -20.85 -4.27 -20.40
N SER A 128 -22.07 -4.82 -20.25
CA SER A 128 -22.29 -6.18 -19.76
C SER A 128 -21.76 -7.21 -20.77
N GLY A 129 -21.25 -8.35 -20.26
CA GLY A 129 -20.72 -9.45 -21.09
C GLY A 129 -19.38 -9.15 -21.78
N GLY A 130 -18.80 -7.95 -21.60
CA GLY A 130 -17.50 -7.57 -22.16
C GLY A 130 -16.32 -7.90 -21.24
N LEU A 131 -15.13 -7.55 -21.68
CA LEU A 131 -13.90 -7.75 -20.91
C LEU A 131 -13.89 -6.98 -19.57
N ARG A 132 -14.47 -5.76 -19.54
CA ARG A 132 -14.43 -4.88 -18.36
C ARG A 132 -15.00 -5.53 -17.09
N PRO A 133 -16.23 -6.08 -17.06
CA PRO A 133 -16.76 -6.75 -15.87
C PRO A 133 -15.85 -7.87 -15.39
N LEU A 134 -15.38 -8.70 -16.30
CA LEU A 134 -14.52 -9.84 -16.01
C LEU A 134 -13.15 -9.40 -15.48
N THR A 135 -12.57 -8.31 -16.02
CA THR A 135 -11.32 -7.72 -15.52
C THR A 135 -11.45 -7.33 -14.05
N TYR A 136 -12.49 -6.55 -13.69
CA TYR A 136 -12.63 -6.08 -12.32
C TYR A 136 -13.02 -7.19 -11.35
N ARG A 137 -13.93 -8.11 -11.74
CA ARG A 137 -14.27 -9.27 -10.94
C ARG A 137 -13.03 -10.11 -10.62
N THR A 138 -12.24 -10.41 -11.65
CA THR A 138 -11.03 -11.25 -11.50
C THR A 138 -9.95 -10.54 -10.71
N LEU A 139 -9.71 -9.24 -10.95
CA LEU A 139 -8.74 -8.44 -10.23
C LEU A 139 -9.08 -8.35 -8.73
N PHE A 140 -10.33 -8.00 -8.39
CA PHE A 140 -10.74 -7.91 -6.99
C PHE A 140 -10.72 -9.28 -6.30
N GLY A 141 -11.12 -10.34 -7.01
CA GLY A 141 -11.01 -11.71 -6.52
C GLY A 141 -9.56 -12.11 -6.24
N LEU A 142 -8.65 -11.79 -7.13
CA LEU A 142 -7.22 -12.04 -6.93
C LEU A 142 -6.66 -11.25 -5.74
N LEU A 143 -7.00 -9.98 -5.61
CA LEU A 143 -6.57 -9.16 -4.47
C LEU A 143 -7.07 -9.72 -3.14
N ALA A 144 -8.32 -10.19 -3.10
CA ALA A 144 -8.92 -10.81 -1.91
C ALA A 144 -8.32 -12.17 -1.57
N ALA A 145 -7.99 -13.00 -2.58
CA ALA A 145 -7.51 -14.36 -2.38
C ALA A 145 -5.99 -14.44 -2.16
N ALA A 146 -5.19 -13.64 -2.90
CA ALA A 146 -3.73 -13.68 -2.85
C ALA A 146 -3.09 -12.53 -2.07
N GLY A 147 -3.88 -11.53 -1.66
CA GLY A 147 -3.38 -10.40 -0.87
C GLY A 147 -2.30 -9.56 -1.56
N LEU A 148 -2.26 -9.55 -2.88
CA LEU A 148 -1.34 -8.70 -3.65
C LEU A 148 -1.62 -7.22 -3.38
N ARG A 149 -0.56 -6.38 -3.46
CA ARG A 149 -0.77 -4.94 -3.58
C ARG A 149 -1.39 -4.64 -4.95
N LEU A 150 -2.26 -3.63 -5.04
CA LEU A 150 -2.84 -3.25 -6.33
C LEU A 150 -1.75 -3.02 -7.39
N SER A 151 -0.69 -2.30 -7.04
CA SER A 151 0.42 -2.03 -7.96
C SER A 151 1.19 -3.30 -8.38
N GLU A 152 1.23 -4.34 -7.56
CA GLU A 152 1.82 -5.63 -7.91
C GLU A 152 0.92 -6.38 -8.90
N ALA A 153 -0.39 -6.45 -8.62
CA ALA A 153 -1.35 -7.09 -9.52
C ALA A 153 -1.41 -6.42 -10.90
N LEU A 154 -1.36 -5.09 -10.95
CA LEU A 154 -1.40 -4.33 -12.21
C LEU A 154 -0.09 -4.40 -13.02
N LYS A 155 1.02 -4.79 -12.39
CA LYS A 155 2.31 -5.00 -13.05
C LYS A 155 2.52 -6.44 -13.52
N LEU A 156 1.61 -7.35 -13.21
CA LEU A 156 1.72 -8.73 -13.71
C LEU A 156 1.70 -8.73 -15.22
N CYS A 157 2.67 -9.43 -15.79
CA CYS A 157 2.68 -9.79 -17.19
C CYS A 157 2.04 -11.18 -17.39
N VAL A 158 1.70 -11.48 -18.61
CA VAL A 158 1.12 -12.77 -19.01
C VAL A 158 2.02 -13.94 -18.59
N GLY A 159 3.35 -13.82 -18.77
CA GLY A 159 4.33 -14.82 -18.38
C GLY A 159 4.59 -14.93 -16.88
N ASP A 160 4.03 -14.01 -16.06
CA ASP A 160 4.12 -14.09 -14.60
C ASP A 160 3.04 -14.97 -13.97
N VAL A 161 2.01 -15.37 -14.75
CA VAL A 161 0.88 -16.17 -14.30
C VAL A 161 0.96 -17.56 -14.89
N ASP A 162 1.52 -18.49 -14.13
CA ASP A 162 1.57 -19.91 -14.50
C ASP A 162 0.30 -20.63 -14.02
N LEU A 163 -0.63 -20.81 -14.95
CA LEU A 163 -1.91 -21.46 -14.66
C LEU A 163 -1.77 -22.98 -14.51
N ASN A 164 -0.74 -23.59 -15.09
CA ASN A 164 -0.46 -25.02 -14.99
C ASN A 164 0.21 -25.36 -13.67
N GLY A 165 1.25 -24.57 -13.31
CA GLY A 165 1.96 -24.68 -12.03
C GLY A 165 1.20 -24.07 -10.85
N ALA A 166 0.01 -23.46 -11.08
CA ALA A 166 -0.79 -22.78 -10.07
C ALA A 166 0.03 -21.75 -9.25
N THR A 167 0.83 -20.92 -9.94
CA THR A 167 1.68 -19.90 -9.30
C THR A 167 1.62 -18.54 -9.99
N ILE A 168 1.91 -17.50 -9.22
CA ILE A 168 2.10 -16.13 -9.71
C ILE A 168 3.47 -15.63 -9.26
N THR A 169 4.26 -15.13 -10.21
CA THR A 169 5.56 -14.50 -9.94
C THR A 169 5.40 -13.00 -9.83
N VAL A 170 5.61 -12.45 -8.64
CA VAL A 170 5.61 -11.00 -8.40
C VAL A 170 7.04 -10.50 -8.51
N ARG A 171 7.33 -9.74 -9.57
CA ARG A 171 8.69 -9.28 -9.88
C ARG A 171 8.95 -7.88 -9.33
N GLN A 172 10.23 -7.60 -9.06
CA GLN A 172 10.78 -6.26 -8.77
C GLN A 172 9.93 -5.42 -7.79
N THR A 173 9.59 -6.00 -6.66
CA THR A 173 8.96 -5.27 -5.57
C THR A 173 9.97 -4.31 -4.91
N LYS A 174 9.59 -3.67 -3.81
CA LYS A 174 10.50 -2.83 -3.02
C LYS A 174 11.80 -3.60 -2.71
N PHE A 175 12.96 -2.99 -2.99
CA PHE A 175 14.31 -3.60 -2.91
C PHE A 175 14.61 -4.67 -3.98
N HIS A 176 14.00 -4.59 -5.17
CA HIS A 176 14.23 -5.50 -6.30
C HIS A 176 14.01 -6.99 -5.98
N LYS A 177 13.25 -7.29 -4.93
CA LYS A 177 12.90 -8.66 -4.57
C LYS A 177 11.77 -9.19 -5.44
N SER A 178 11.90 -10.44 -5.87
CA SER A 178 10.82 -11.19 -6.54
C SER A 178 10.38 -12.33 -5.65
N ARG A 179 9.11 -12.74 -5.78
CA ARG A 179 8.57 -13.89 -5.06
C ARG A 179 7.58 -14.65 -5.91
N CYS A 180 7.56 -15.97 -5.76
CA CYS A 180 6.58 -16.87 -6.35
C CYS A 180 5.51 -17.19 -5.33
N LEU A 181 4.24 -17.02 -5.70
CA LEU A 181 3.08 -17.21 -4.84
C LEU A 181 2.25 -18.37 -5.35
N PRO A 182 2.05 -19.45 -4.59
CA PRO A 182 1.10 -20.48 -4.92
C PRO A 182 -0.33 -19.91 -4.83
N ILE A 183 -1.19 -20.30 -5.76
CA ILE A 183 -2.58 -19.90 -5.82
C ILE A 183 -3.51 -21.10 -5.79
N HIS A 184 -4.66 -20.94 -5.13
CA HIS A 184 -5.64 -22.00 -5.01
C HIS A 184 -6.31 -22.30 -6.37
N ALA A 185 -6.77 -23.55 -6.57
CA ALA A 185 -7.42 -24.00 -7.79
C ALA A 185 -8.60 -23.12 -8.24
N SER A 186 -9.37 -22.55 -7.31
CA SER A 186 -10.46 -21.61 -7.64
C SER A 186 -9.94 -20.31 -8.28
N VAL A 187 -8.79 -19.82 -7.85
CA VAL A 187 -8.12 -18.64 -8.43
C VAL A 187 -7.61 -18.99 -9.83
N VAL A 188 -6.99 -20.17 -9.99
CA VAL A 188 -6.55 -20.66 -11.31
C VAL A 188 -7.72 -20.68 -12.30
N ARG A 189 -8.89 -21.21 -11.91
CA ARG A 189 -10.07 -21.22 -12.77
C ARG A 189 -10.50 -19.82 -13.21
N ALA A 190 -10.60 -18.90 -12.26
CA ALA A 190 -10.98 -17.52 -12.55
C ALA A 190 -9.95 -16.79 -13.46
N LEU A 191 -8.67 -17.00 -13.23
CA LEU A 191 -7.61 -16.43 -14.08
C LEU A 191 -7.60 -17.08 -15.47
N THR A 192 -7.91 -18.37 -15.61
CA THR A 192 -8.03 -19.06 -16.90
C THR A 192 -9.19 -18.49 -17.72
N GLU A 193 -10.37 -18.31 -17.08
CA GLU A 193 -11.53 -17.70 -17.72
C GLU A 193 -11.20 -16.27 -18.20
N TYR A 194 -10.61 -15.47 -17.31
CA TYR A 194 -10.18 -14.13 -17.65
C TYR A 194 -9.16 -14.13 -18.81
N ARG A 195 -8.15 -14.98 -18.75
CA ARG A 195 -7.11 -15.08 -19.76
C ARG A 195 -7.69 -15.36 -21.16
N ARG A 196 -8.64 -16.30 -21.27
CA ARG A 196 -9.30 -16.63 -22.54
C ARG A 196 -10.05 -15.43 -23.15
N MET A 197 -10.72 -14.65 -22.31
CA MET A 197 -11.42 -13.44 -22.76
C MET A 197 -10.43 -12.34 -23.12
N ARG A 198 -9.44 -12.08 -22.24
CA ARG A 198 -8.40 -11.06 -22.41
C ARG A 198 -7.67 -11.20 -23.72
N ASP A 199 -7.28 -12.41 -24.09
CA ASP A 199 -6.46 -12.68 -25.29
C ASP A 199 -7.22 -12.41 -26.61
N ARG A 200 -8.52 -12.09 -26.55
CA ARG A 200 -9.31 -11.56 -27.70
C ARG A 200 -9.18 -10.04 -27.85
N TYR A 201 -8.72 -9.33 -26.82
CA TYR A 201 -8.66 -7.87 -26.77
C TYR A 201 -7.24 -7.33 -26.70
N ALA A 202 -6.28 -8.12 -26.28
CA ALA A 202 -4.90 -7.70 -26.06
C ALA A 202 -3.90 -8.78 -26.46
N ASN A 203 -2.66 -8.34 -26.72
CA ASN A 203 -1.56 -9.21 -27.12
C ASN A 203 -1.32 -10.32 -26.06
N PRO A 204 -1.26 -11.61 -26.45
CA PRO A 204 -0.98 -12.74 -25.57
C PRO A 204 0.49 -12.92 -25.19
N ASP A 205 1.40 -12.07 -25.68
CA ASP A 205 2.83 -12.18 -25.42
C ASP A 205 3.16 -12.24 -23.92
N PRO A 206 4.15 -13.04 -23.52
CA PRO A 206 4.52 -13.19 -22.10
C PRO A 206 4.86 -11.87 -21.40
N GLY A 207 5.39 -10.88 -22.12
CA GLY A 207 5.72 -9.55 -21.59
C GLY A 207 4.54 -8.57 -21.55
N ALA A 208 3.40 -8.91 -22.17
CA ALA A 208 2.22 -8.03 -22.17
C ALA A 208 1.53 -8.00 -20.79
N SER A 209 0.87 -6.88 -20.49
CA SER A 209 0.12 -6.73 -19.22
C SER A 209 -0.94 -7.80 -19.05
N PHE A 210 -0.99 -8.44 -17.89
CA PHE A 210 -2.02 -9.46 -17.62
C PHE A 210 -3.39 -8.82 -17.45
N PHE A 211 -3.53 -7.81 -16.60
CA PHE A 211 -4.79 -7.07 -16.46
C PHE A 211 -4.83 -5.89 -17.40
N VAL A 212 -5.87 -5.86 -18.23
CA VAL A 212 -6.05 -4.83 -19.26
C VAL A 212 -7.43 -4.17 -19.17
N SER A 213 -7.54 -2.98 -19.75
CA SER A 213 -8.79 -2.25 -19.94
C SER A 213 -9.67 -2.94 -20.99
N HIS A 214 -10.85 -2.40 -21.20
CA HIS A 214 -11.76 -2.88 -22.27
C HIS A 214 -11.23 -2.62 -23.68
N THR A 215 -10.23 -1.75 -23.83
CA THR A 215 -9.53 -1.45 -25.09
C THR A 215 -8.26 -2.29 -25.28
N GLY A 216 -7.89 -3.14 -24.29
CA GLY A 216 -6.67 -3.95 -24.35
C GLY A 216 -5.42 -3.27 -23.79
N ASP A 217 -5.51 -2.01 -23.37
CA ASP A 217 -4.41 -1.27 -22.77
C ASP A 217 -4.18 -1.63 -21.30
N SER A 218 -3.00 -1.32 -20.77
CA SER A 218 -2.69 -1.49 -19.35
C SER A 218 -3.69 -0.71 -18.48
N LEU A 219 -4.11 -1.32 -17.36
CA LEU A 219 -5.14 -0.76 -16.47
C LEU A 219 -4.50 0.19 -15.44
N PRO A 220 -4.82 1.50 -15.44
CA PRO A 220 -4.27 2.45 -14.47
C PRO A 220 -4.82 2.23 -13.06
N ALA A 221 -3.96 2.37 -12.03
CA ALA A 221 -4.35 2.17 -10.64
C ALA A 221 -5.47 3.12 -10.17
N ASN A 222 -5.42 4.39 -10.56
CA ASN A 222 -6.45 5.38 -10.24
C ASN A 222 -7.82 5.01 -10.81
N THR A 223 -7.85 4.41 -12.00
CA THR A 223 -9.09 3.92 -12.62
C THR A 223 -9.69 2.77 -11.79
N VAL A 224 -8.84 1.83 -11.32
CA VAL A 224 -9.28 0.74 -10.46
C VAL A 224 -9.82 1.26 -9.13
N GLU A 225 -9.12 2.19 -8.49
CA GLU A 225 -9.56 2.81 -7.25
C GLU A 225 -10.89 3.56 -7.42
N THR A 226 -11.07 4.27 -8.54
CA THR A 226 -12.32 4.96 -8.85
C THR A 226 -13.48 3.97 -9.01
N VAL A 227 -13.29 2.87 -9.73
CA VAL A 227 -14.31 1.83 -9.89
C VAL A 227 -14.64 1.18 -8.55
N PHE A 228 -13.63 0.81 -7.76
CA PHE A 228 -13.85 0.25 -6.43
C PHE A 228 -14.65 1.22 -5.54
N ASN A 229 -14.28 2.50 -5.50
CA ASN A 229 -14.98 3.50 -4.71
C ASN A 229 -16.44 3.67 -5.12
N ARG A 230 -16.73 3.61 -6.43
CA ARG A 230 -18.10 3.65 -6.96
C ARG A 230 -18.91 2.42 -6.52
N LEU A 231 -18.35 1.22 -6.64
CA LEU A 231 -19.00 -0.03 -6.20
C LEU A 231 -19.24 -0.01 -4.69
N ARG A 232 -18.24 0.35 -3.90
CA ARG A 232 -18.35 0.49 -2.43
C ARG A 232 -19.50 1.42 -2.03
N SER A 233 -19.59 2.59 -2.66
CA SER A 233 -20.66 3.56 -2.38
C SER A 233 -22.04 2.99 -2.69
N GLY A 234 -22.18 2.23 -3.79
CA GLY A 234 -23.42 1.55 -4.14
C GLY A 234 -23.80 0.39 -3.20
N LEU A 235 -22.82 -0.24 -2.55
CA LEU A 235 -23.01 -1.33 -1.60
C LEU A 235 -23.34 -0.86 -0.17
N GLY A 236 -23.19 0.44 0.13
CA GLY A 236 -23.57 1.03 1.41
C GLY A 236 -22.77 0.49 2.61
N TRP A 237 -21.55 0.01 2.40
CA TRP A 237 -20.73 -0.55 3.48
C TRP A 237 -20.32 0.51 4.50
N ARG A 238 -20.36 0.14 5.77
CA ARG A 238 -19.81 0.94 6.89
C ARG A 238 -18.43 0.42 7.25
N ALA A 239 -17.48 1.34 7.45
CA ALA A 239 -16.15 0.97 7.92
C ALA A 239 -16.23 0.39 9.34
N ARG A 240 -15.52 -0.70 9.58
CA ARG A 240 -15.33 -1.31 10.92
C ARG A 240 -13.94 -1.03 11.50
N GLY A 241 -13.07 -0.38 10.72
CA GLY A 241 -11.77 0.10 11.18
C GLY A 241 -11.77 1.61 11.43
N ASP A 242 -10.57 2.16 11.64
CA ASP A 242 -10.38 3.59 11.95
C ASP A 242 -10.42 4.50 10.70
N HIS A 243 -10.49 3.91 9.51
CA HIS A 243 -10.64 4.67 8.26
C HIS A 243 -12.10 5.06 8.04
N ALA A 244 -12.32 6.24 7.46
CA ALA A 244 -13.68 6.72 7.16
C ALA A 244 -14.46 5.78 6.23
N ASN A 245 -13.78 5.01 5.40
CA ASN A 245 -14.39 4.07 4.45
C ASN A 245 -13.52 2.83 4.26
N PRO A 246 -14.12 1.67 3.91
CA PRO A 246 -13.39 0.50 3.44
C PRO A 246 -12.55 0.84 2.20
N ARG A 247 -11.32 0.36 2.14
CA ARG A 247 -10.37 0.65 1.07
C ARG A 247 -10.05 -0.61 0.29
N LEU A 248 -9.64 -0.46 -0.96
CA LEU A 248 -9.20 -1.59 -1.78
C LEU A 248 -8.03 -2.37 -1.12
N HIS A 249 -7.11 -1.65 -0.46
CA HIS A 249 -5.99 -2.26 0.27
C HIS A 249 -6.44 -3.14 1.46
N ASP A 250 -7.64 -2.90 1.98
CA ASP A 250 -8.18 -3.67 3.11
C ASP A 250 -8.54 -5.13 2.71
N LEU A 251 -8.68 -5.43 1.41
CA LEU A 251 -8.75 -6.82 0.91
C LEU A 251 -7.49 -7.61 1.27
N ARG A 252 -6.31 -6.98 1.13
CA ARG A 252 -5.04 -7.61 1.53
C ARG A 252 -4.96 -7.80 3.05
N HIS A 253 -5.41 -6.83 3.83
CA HIS A 253 -5.50 -6.97 5.28
C HIS A 253 -6.43 -8.11 5.67
N THR A 254 -7.59 -8.20 5.03
CA THR A 254 -8.55 -9.28 5.24
C THR A 254 -7.94 -10.66 4.95
N MET A 255 -7.24 -10.81 3.82
CA MET A 255 -6.55 -12.07 3.49
C MET A 255 -5.52 -12.44 4.56
N ALA A 256 -4.70 -11.48 5.00
CA ALA A 256 -3.68 -11.72 6.02
C ALA A 256 -4.30 -12.18 7.35
N VAL A 257 -5.32 -11.48 7.84
CA VAL A 257 -6.02 -11.81 9.08
C VAL A 257 -6.64 -13.20 9.01
N ARG A 258 -7.39 -13.50 7.94
CA ARG A 258 -8.01 -14.82 7.75
C ARG A 258 -6.99 -15.95 7.66
N ARG A 259 -5.84 -15.71 7.05
CA ARG A 259 -4.78 -16.70 6.98
C ARG A 259 -4.23 -17.03 8.37
N VAL A 260 -4.02 -16.01 9.22
CA VAL A 260 -3.57 -16.22 10.59
C VAL A 260 -4.63 -16.96 11.42
N GLN A 261 -5.90 -16.60 11.30
CA GLN A 261 -7.00 -17.28 11.98
C GLN A 261 -7.06 -18.76 11.58
N LEU A 262 -7.02 -19.06 10.28
CA LEU A 262 -7.05 -20.42 9.77
C LEU A 262 -5.87 -21.26 10.27
N TRP A 263 -4.65 -20.68 10.27
CA TRP A 263 -3.49 -21.38 10.79
C TRP A 263 -3.60 -21.65 12.30
N HIS A 264 -4.16 -20.69 13.04
CA HIS A 264 -4.43 -20.90 14.47
C HIS A 264 -5.42 -22.04 14.70
N GLU A 265 -6.52 -22.06 13.95
CA GLU A 265 -7.53 -23.16 14.00
C GLU A 265 -6.92 -24.53 13.66
N MET A 266 -5.91 -24.55 12.77
CA MET A 266 -5.15 -25.75 12.40
C MET A 266 -4.03 -26.10 13.40
N GLY A 267 -3.86 -25.36 14.49
CA GLY A 267 -2.83 -25.59 15.50
C GLY A 267 -1.40 -25.20 15.07
N VAL A 268 -1.27 -24.39 14.00
CA VAL A 268 0.05 -23.90 13.55
C VAL A 268 0.54 -22.81 14.49
N SER A 269 1.83 -22.87 14.89
CA SER A 269 2.46 -21.85 15.71
C SER A 269 2.36 -20.47 15.04
N VAL A 270 1.90 -19.47 15.82
CA VAL A 270 1.74 -18.10 15.33
C VAL A 270 3.06 -17.51 14.85
N ASP A 271 4.16 -17.79 15.53
CA ASP A 271 5.49 -17.26 15.17
C ASP A 271 5.94 -17.77 13.80
N HIS A 272 5.81 -19.06 13.51
CA HIS A 272 6.09 -19.62 12.20
C HIS A 272 5.12 -19.07 11.14
N ALA A 273 3.83 -18.99 11.47
CA ALA A 273 2.81 -18.45 10.58
C ALA A 273 3.11 -17.00 10.16
N MET A 274 3.53 -16.17 11.11
CA MET A 274 3.87 -14.76 10.83
C MET A 274 5.11 -14.62 9.96
N PHE A 275 6.12 -15.49 10.10
CA PHE A 275 7.28 -15.52 9.23
C PHE A 275 6.91 -15.87 7.78
N TRP A 276 6.11 -16.92 7.59
CA TRP A 276 5.61 -17.30 6.25
C TRP A 276 4.76 -16.22 5.63
N LEU A 277 3.86 -15.62 6.43
CA LEU A 277 3.02 -14.54 5.96
C LEU A 277 3.83 -13.30 5.55
N CYS A 278 4.88 -12.96 6.31
CA CYS A 278 5.81 -11.87 5.99
C CYS A 278 6.44 -12.08 4.60
N THR A 279 6.95 -13.29 4.36
CA THR A 279 7.57 -13.68 3.08
C THR A 279 6.54 -13.67 1.94
N TYR A 280 5.37 -14.27 2.16
CA TYR A 280 4.28 -14.33 1.18
C TYR A 280 3.81 -12.92 0.77
N LEU A 281 3.56 -12.06 1.75
CA LEU A 281 3.14 -10.68 1.51
C LEU A 281 4.26 -9.80 0.95
N GLY A 282 5.54 -10.20 1.06
CA GLY A 282 6.68 -9.39 0.65
C GLY A 282 6.85 -8.14 1.53
N HIS A 283 6.74 -8.29 2.84
CA HIS A 283 7.08 -7.26 3.80
C HIS A 283 8.61 -7.23 3.99
N SER A 284 9.17 -6.03 4.05
CA SER A 284 10.61 -5.84 4.28
C SER A 284 11.02 -6.03 5.75
N ARG A 285 10.06 -5.90 6.65
CA ARG A 285 10.23 -6.06 8.10
C ARG A 285 9.13 -6.94 8.66
N ILE A 286 9.48 -7.88 9.49
CA ILE A 286 8.52 -8.77 10.14
C ILE A 286 7.54 -7.99 11.04
N THR A 287 7.97 -6.86 11.61
CA THR A 287 7.13 -5.96 12.40
C THR A 287 5.93 -5.42 11.63
N ASP A 288 6.01 -5.32 10.29
CA ASP A 288 4.88 -4.93 9.46
C ASP A 288 3.81 -6.02 9.37
N THR A 289 4.20 -7.27 9.63
CA THR A 289 3.29 -8.42 9.69
C THR A 289 2.74 -8.61 11.10
N TYR A 290 3.58 -8.48 12.13
CA TYR A 290 3.11 -8.54 13.53
C TYR A 290 2.09 -7.45 13.89
N TRP A 291 2.09 -6.33 13.14
CA TRP A 291 1.06 -5.32 13.32
C TRP A 291 -0.38 -5.87 13.14
N TYR A 292 -0.58 -6.90 12.32
CA TYR A 292 -1.90 -7.53 12.19
C TYR A 292 -2.39 -8.09 13.53
N LEU A 293 -1.50 -8.65 14.35
CA LEU A 293 -1.85 -9.22 15.65
C LEU A 293 -2.32 -8.15 16.65
N THR A 294 -1.73 -6.95 16.59
CA THR A 294 -2.01 -5.87 17.55
C THR A 294 -3.02 -4.84 17.05
N GLY A 295 -3.21 -4.76 15.74
CA GLY A 295 -4.07 -3.76 15.10
C GLY A 295 -5.44 -4.26 14.65
N VAL A 296 -5.75 -5.55 14.90
CA VAL A 296 -6.98 -6.20 14.43
C VAL A 296 -7.63 -6.94 15.59
N PRO A 297 -8.80 -6.49 16.09
CA PRO A 297 -9.47 -7.10 17.24
C PRO A 297 -9.68 -8.60 17.11
N GLU A 298 -10.03 -9.07 15.91
CA GLU A 298 -10.27 -10.49 15.62
C GLU A 298 -9.04 -11.39 15.87
N LEU A 299 -7.85 -10.83 15.91
CA LEU A 299 -6.62 -11.57 16.24
C LEU A 299 -6.17 -11.36 17.69
N MET A 300 -6.66 -10.33 18.38
CA MET A 300 -6.36 -10.10 19.79
C MET A 300 -6.94 -11.21 20.67
N ASP A 301 -8.12 -11.73 20.33
CA ASP A 301 -8.77 -12.85 21.05
C ASP A 301 -7.90 -14.12 20.98
N ILE A 302 -7.23 -14.36 19.86
CA ILE A 302 -6.29 -15.47 19.66
C ILE A 302 -5.09 -15.34 20.60
N ILE A 303 -4.53 -14.14 20.73
CA ILE A 303 -3.39 -13.86 21.60
C ILE A 303 -3.81 -13.98 23.07
N GLY A 304 -4.99 -13.43 23.42
CA GLY A 304 -5.56 -13.51 24.76
C GLY A 304 -5.72 -14.96 25.23
N ALA A 305 -6.33 -15.80 24.41
CA ALA A 305 -6.51 -17.23 24.69
C ALA A 305 -5.19 -18.02 24.79
N GLN A 306 -4.13 -17.61 24.10
CA GLN A 306 -2.80 -18.19 24.28
C GLN A 306 -2.15 -17.76 25.59
N PHE A 307 -2.27 -16.49 25.94
CA PHE A 307 -1.77 -15.97 27.21
C PHE A 307 -2.44 -16.63 28.40
N GLU A 308 -3.76 -16.79 28.38
CA GLU A 308 -4.52 -17.49 29.42
C GLU A 308 -4.06 -18.96 29.56
N ARG A 309 -3.89 -19.66 28.45
CA ARG A 309 -3.36 -21.05 28.48
C ARG A 309 -1.96 -21.13 29.08
N PHE A 310 -1.09 -20.18 28.75
CA PHE A 310 0.26 -20.11 29.31
C PHE A 310 0.22 -19.79 30.80
N ALA A 311 -0.60 -18.84 31.24
CA ALA A 311 -0.77 -18.48 32.63
C ALA A 311 -1.33 -19.66 33.48
N LEU A 312 -2.27 -20.42 32.92
CA LEU A 312 -2.84 -21.61 33.58
C LEU A 312 -1.88 -22.80 33.60
N ALA A 313 -1.01 -22.96 32.58
CA ALA A 313 -0.01 -24.02 32.52
C ALA A 313 1.20 -23.73 33.40
N GLY A 314 1.53 -22.47 33.68
CA GLY A 314 2.63 -22.07 34.59
C GLY A 314 2.27 -21.99 36.07
N GLY A 315 0.97 -22.16 36.41
CA GLY A 315 0.48 -22.15 37.81
C GLY A 315 0.42 -23.50 38.51
N GLY A 316 1.03 -24.53 37.96
CA GLY A 316 0.96 -25.92 38.46
C GLY A 316 2.21 -26.48 39.15
N ASP A 317 3.22 -25.64 39.46
CA ASP A 317 4.39 -26.04 40.22
C ASP A 317 4.59 -25.10 41.43
N GLU A 318 3.82 -25.36 42.49
CA GLU A 318 4.15 -25.07 43.90
C GLU A 318 3.71 -26.24 44.78
#